data_334220bbe7119ea8bac3733353ca6b6e
#
_entry.id   334220bbe7119ea8bac3733353ca6b6e
#
_cell.length_a   1.000
_cell.length_b   1.000
_cell.length_c   1.000
_cell.angle_alpha   90.00
_cell.angle_beta   90.00
_cell.angle_gamma   90.00
#
_symmetry.space_group_name_H-M   'P 1'
#
loop_
_entity.id
_entity.type
_entity.pdbx_description
1 polymer ?
#
loop_
_entity_poly.entity_id
_entity_poly.type
_entity_poly.pdbx_seq_one_letter_code
_entity_poly.pdbx_strand_id
1 'polypeptide(L)'
;MREQDVCLNLLLDWLADQHGRRFTIEERQEPDPNVLAASATDGSFRLAVEVHPVLEAVENQDWLAHRERLQDELTAELTGAYALWLPPGADLPSGANERQSLVELTREAALRLEPGQRAHVPLPISIFIKKQQEEGSLMSVSGGLNHYWARLTERVKGTYDLDSTRLHRLPESEEHLDQLFELIWERAAGLDTLGQWLELETIDAWTIQRLHGDGGMTIVGRPPDELGDIGLSVRRNFRRLLADAGPRLRSRKADIKALVVLGDYGRMEEEGATTAMRGYDPSLYAGLDFVCLAADGLIKPLMEAQAGALPWARA
;
A
#
# COMPACT_ATOMS: atom_id res chain seq x y z
N MET A 1 15.21 -9.21 -2.57
CA MET A 1 14.89 -8.00 -3.40
C MET A 1 14.46 -6.91 -2.44
N ARG A 2 14.73 -5.63 -2.71
CA ARG A 2 14.30 -4.51 -1.86
C ARG A 2 12.94 -3.96 -2.31
N GLU A 3 12.29 -3.19 -1.44
CA GLU A 3 11.00 -2.53 -1.75
C GLU A 3 11.09 -1.62 -2.98
N GLN A 4 12.21 -0.90 -3.14
CA GLN A 4 12.44 -0.03 -4.30
C GLN A 4 12.56 -0.82 -5.61
N ASP A 5 13.13 -2.04 -5.56
CA ASP A 5 13.17 -2.93 -6.73
C ASP A 5 11.77 -3.41 -7.13
N VAL A 6 10.90 -3.66 -6.14
CA VAL A 6 9.48 -3.97 -6.38
C VAL A 6 8.81 -2.82 -7.12
N CYS A 7 8.96 -1.58 -6.63
CA CYS A 7 8.39 -0.40 -7.27
C CYS A 7 8.90 -0.17 -8.70
N LEU A 8 10.21 -0.42 -8.93
CA LEU A 8 10.79 -0.32 -10.26
C LEU A 8 10.15 -1.35 -11.21
N ASN A 9 10.03 -2.61 -10.79
CA ASN A 9 9.38 -3.65 -11.60
C ASN A 9 7.93 -3.27 -11.91
N LEU A 10 7.16 -2.78 -10.92
CA LEU A 10 5.81 -2.31 -11.12
C LEU A 10 5.71 -1.19 -12.18
N LEU A 11 6.62 -0.22 -12.14
CA LEU A 11 6.65 0.83 -13.15
C LEU A 11 6.90 0.26 -14.54
N LEU A 12 7.84 -0.68 -14.68
CA LEU A 12 8.17 -1.28 -15.98
C LEU A 12 6.99 -2.10 -16.53
N ASP A 13 6.31 -2.85 -15.68
CA ASP A 13 5.10 -3.60 -16.05
C ASP A 13 3.97 -2.64 -16.44
N TRP A 14 3.76 -1.58 -15.67
CA TRP A 14 2.77 -0.55 -15.98
C TRP A 14 3.05 0.14 -17.33
N LEU A 15 4.32 0.47 -17.63
CA LEU A 15 4.70 1.03 -18.93
C LEU A 15 4.46 0.04 -20.08
N ALA A 16 4.67 -1.25 -19.85
CA ALA A 16 4.38 -2.29 -20.84
C ALA A 16 2.87 -2.38 -21.11
N ASP A 17 2.05 -2.35 -20.07
CA ASP A 17 0.60 -2.50 -20.17
C ASP A 17 -0.09 -1.25 -20.73
N GLN A 18 0.28 -0.05 -20.25
CA GLN A 18 -0.39 1.20 -20.64
C GLN A 18 0.15 1.80 -21.94
N HIS A 19 1.45 1.61 -22.21
CA HIS A 19 2.11 2.26 -23.36
C HIS A 19 2.66 1.24 -24.38
N GLY A 20 2.53 -0.06 -24.13
CA GLY A 20 3.10 -1.10 -24.99
C GLY A 20 4.63 -1.09 -25.03
N ARG A 21 5.31 -0.53 -24.01
CA ARG A 21 6.76 -0.32 -23.98
C ARG A 21 7.43 -1.18 -22.92
N ARG A 22 8.17 -2.18 -23.34
CA ARG A 22 8.89 -3.10 -22.45
C ARG A 22 10.34 -2.65 -22.29
N PHE A 23 10.61 -2.03 -21.14
CA PHE A 23 11.96 -1.60 -20.78
C PHE A 23 12.73 -2.70 -20.05
N THR A 24 14.02 -2.82 -20.36
CA THR A 24 14.98 -3.70 -19.67
C THR A 24 15.98 -2.84 -18.92
N ILE A 25 16.24 -3.18 -17.66
CA ILE A 25 17.16 -2.43 -16.80
C ILE A 25 18.59 -2.61 -17.32
N GLU A 26 19.29 -1.52 -17.57
CA GLU A 26 20.70 -1.48 -17.97
C GLU A 26 21.61 -1.27 -16.76
N GLU A 27 21.23 -0.36 -15.86
CA GLU A 27 22.06 0.05 -14.74
C GLU A 27 21.21 0.33 -13.52
N ARG A 28 21.73 0.01 -12.34
CA ARG A 28 21.18 0.35 -11.04
C ARG A 28 22.23 1.07 -10.21
N GLN A 29 21.81 2.12 -9.50
CA GLN A 29 22.64 2.89 -8.59
C GLN A 29 21.87 3.13 -7.31
N GLU A 30 22.58 3.15 -6.20
CA GLU A 30 22.05 3.41 -4.86
C GLU A 30 22.74 4.66 -4.31
N PRO A 31 22.29 5.85 -4.70
CA PRO A 31 22.88 7.09 -4.22
C PRO A 31 22.67 7.29 -2.71
N ASP A 32 21.67 6.64 -2.15
CA ASP A 32 21.29 6.64 -0.74
C ASP A 32 20.66 5.26 -0.42
N PRO A 33 20.77 4.71 0.81
CA PRO A 33 20.19 3.43 1.19
C PRO A 33 18.68 3.32 0.90
N ASN A 34 17.96 4.44 0.95
CA ASN A 34 16.53 4.51 0.72
C ASN A 34 16.15 4.88 -0.72
N VAL A 35 17.13 5.15 -1.59
CA VAL A 35 16.89 5.62 -2.95
C VAL A 35 17.45 4.63 -3.96
N LEU A 36 16.63 4.22 -4.91
CA LEU A 36 17.07 3.49 -6.09
C LEU A 36 17.03 4.40 -7.30
N ALA A 37 18.15 4.57 -7.97
CA ALA A 37 18.22 5.18 -9.29
C ALA A 37 18.53 4.11 -10.33
N ALA A 38 17.77 4.09 -11.43
CA ALA A 38 17.97 3.13 -12.50
C ALA A 38 17.93 3.78 -13.88
N SER A 39 18.60 3.16 -14.83
CA SER A 39 18.38 3.37 -16.26
C SER A 39 17.90 2.09 -16.91
N ALA A 40 16.97 2.23 -17.87
CA ALA A 40 16.41 1.12 -18.62
C ALA A 40 16.22 1.53 -20.09
N THR A 41 16.13 0.54 -20.98
CA THR A 41 15.91 0.76 -22.42
C THR A 41 14.90 -0.23 -22.97
N ASP A 42 14.13 0.20 -23.98
CA ASP A 42 13.33 -0.68 -24.84
C ASP A 42 13.99 -0.91 -26.21
N GLY A 43 15.26 -0.54 -26.36
CA GLY A 43 16.01 -0.58 -27.59
C GLY A 43 15.88 0.68 -28.46
N SER A 44 14.82 1.48 -28.26
CA SER A 44 14.57 2.74 -29.00
C SER A 44 14.73 3.96 -28.11
N PHE A 45 14.28 3.85 -26.87
CA PHE A 45 14.27 4.96 -25.91
C PHE A 45 14.93 4.56 -24.59
N ARG A 46 15.55 5.53 -23.93
CA ARG A 46 16.13 5.39 -22.60
C ARG A 46 15.23 6.01 -21.56
N LEU A 47 14.99 5.26 -20.50
CA LEU A 47 14.24 5.64 -19.32
C LEU A 47 15.20 5.84 -18.14
N ALA A 48 15.14 7.00 -17.48
CA ALA A 48 15.76 7.22 -16.18
C ALA A 48 14.69 7.22 -15.10
N VAL A 49 14.89 6.46 -14.04
CA VAL A 49 13.96 6.32 -12.91
C VAL A 49 14.68 6.63 -11.61
N GLU A 50 14.02 7.33 -10.71
CA GLU A 50 14.36 7.32 -9.29
C GLU A 50 13.14 6.82 -8.49
N VAL A 51 13.40 5.92 -7.52
CA VAL A 51 12.39 5.38 -6.60
C VAL A 51 12.73 5.84 -5.20
N HIS A 52 11.77 6.48 -4.53
CA HIS A 52 11.91 7.03 -3.20
C HIS A 52 10.76 6.57 -2.30
N PRO A 53 11.00 6.25 -1.02
CA PRO A 53 9.93 6.14 -0.05
C PRO A 53 9.36 7.53 0.26
N VAL A 54 8.05 7.63 0.45
CA VAL A 54 7.40 8.90 0.81
C VAL A 54 7.68 9.30 2.26
N LEU A 55 7.89 8.32 3.12
CA LEU A 55 8.27 8.49 4.52
C LEU A 55 9.66 7.90 4.73
N GLU A 56 10.44 8.52 5.60
CA GLU A 56 11.72 7.95 6.03
C GLU A 56 11.45 6.72 6.90
N ALA A 57 12.29 5.69 6.76
CA ALA A 57 12.17 4.51 7.60
C ALA A 57 12.53 4.87 9.05
N VAL A 58 11.67 4.48 10.01
CA VAL A 58 12.01 4.48 11.42
C VAL A 58 12.61 3.12 11.78
N GLU A 59 13.70 3.12 12.53
CA GLU A 59 14.36 1.90 12.95
C GLU A 59 13.57 1.23 14.08
N ASN A 60 12.59 0.39 13.74
CA ASN A 60 11.97 -0.54 14.67
C ASN A 60 12.62 -1.94 14.48
N GLN A 61 13.61 -2.24 15.29
CA GLN A 61 14.40 -3.46 15.14
C GLN A 61 13.59 -4.74 15.35
N ASP A 62 12.61 -4.73 16.25
CA ASP A 62 11.76 -5.89 16.50
C ASP A 62 10.87 -6.17 15.29
N TRP A 63 10.27 -5.15 14.71
CA TRP A 63 9.47 -5.27 13.50
C TRP A 63 10.31 -5.75 12.30
N LEU A 64 11.51 -5.20 12.14
CA LEU A 64 12.45 -5.62 11.08
C LEU A 64 12.82 -7.10 11.23
N ALA A 65 13.11 -7.57 12.45
CA ALA A 65 13.40 -8.97 12.71
C ALA A 65 12.22 -9.90 12.43
N HIS A 66 10.99 -9.48 12.76
CA HIS A 66 9.77 -10.23 12.41
C HIS A 66 9.54 -10.25 10.89
N ARG A 67 9.78 -9.12 10.20
CA ARG A 67 9.70 -9.04 8.75
C ARG A 67 10.69 -9.98 8.06
N GLU A 68 11.95 -9.94 8.44
CA GLU A 68 12.99 -10.82 7.87
C GLU A 68 12.62 -12.28 8.04
N ARG A 69 12.23 -12.69 9.25
CA ARG A 69 11.82 -14.08 9.51
C ARG A 69 10.65 -14.52 8.65
N LEU A 70 9.59 -13.72 8.59
CA LEU A 70 8.42 -14.03 7.76
C LEU A 70 8.79 -14.07 6.28
N GLN A 71 9.65 -13.17 5.82
CA GLN A 71 10.14 -13.14 4.45
C GLN A 71 10.93 -14.39 4.10
N ASP A 72 11.78 -14.89 5.00
CA ASP A 72 12.55 -16.13 4.83
C ASP A 72 11.61 -17.34 4.78
N GLU A 73 10.64 -17.43 5.70
CA GLU A 73 9.64 -18.50 5.73
C GLU A 73 8.84 -18.55 4.41
N LEU A 74 8.36 -17.40 3.93
CA LEU A 74 7.63 -17.31 2.65
C LEU A 74 8.52 -17.60 1.44
N THR A 75 9.78 -17.17 1.46
CA THR A 75 10.74 -17.46 0.37
C THR A 75 11.02 -18.96 0.25
N ALA A 76 11.02 -19.69 1.36
CA ALA A 76 11.21 -21.14 1.34
C ALA A 76 10.01 -21.89 0.73
N GLU A 77 8.81 -21.33 0.81
CA GLU A 77 7.56 -21.95 0.35
C GLU A 77 7.18 -21.57 -1.10
N LEU A 78 7.73 -20.47 -1.64
CA LEU A 78 7.33 -19.90 -2.91
C LEU A 78 8.49 -19.88 -3.91
N THR A 79 8.22 -20.34 -5.13
CA THR A 79 9.20 -20.29 -6.23
C THR A 79 8.89 -19.11 -7.14
N GLY A 80 9.88 -18.22 -7.35
CA GLY A 80 9.74 -16.99 -8.14
C GLY A 80 9.94 -15.73 -7.31
N ALA A 81 9.52 -14.59 -7.85
CA ALA A 81 9.60 -13.29 -7.19
C ALA A 81 8.21 -12.82 -6.78
N TYR A 82 8.05 -12.44 -5.51
CA TYR A 82 6.78 -11.96 -4.96
C TYR A 82 6.97 -10.73 -4.09
N ALA A 83 5.92 -9.93 -4.00
CA ALA A 83 5.80 -8.84 -3.03
C ALA A 83 4.53 -9.04 -2.19
N LEU A 84 4.66 -9.00 -0.87
CA LEU A 84 3.55 -8.97 0.08
C LEU A 84 3.41 -7.54 0.59
N TRP A 85 2.31 -6.90 0.24
CA TRP A 85 1.99 -5.53 0.61
C TRP A 85 1.16 -5.51 1.88
N LEU A 86 1.69 -4.87 2.90
CA LEU A 86 1.03 -4.69 4.18
C LEU A 86 0.15 -3.45 4.14
N PRO A 87 -1.10 -3.51 4.62
CA PRO A 87 -1.87 -2.29 4.82
C PRO A 87 -1.25 -1.43 5.92
N PRO A 88 -1.45 -0.10 5.90
CA PRO A 88 -0.93 0.81 6.91
C PRO A 88 -1.42 0.44 8.31
N GLY A 89 -0.50 0.37 9.25
CA GLY A 89 -0.80 0.02 10.64
C GLY A 89 -0.94 -1.47 10.91
N ALA A 90 -0.78 -2.32 9.90
CA ALA A 90 -0.75 -3.77 10.11
C ALA A 90 0.52 -4.19 10.85
N ASP A 91 0.33 -4.95 11.92
CA ASP A 91 1.43 -5.55 12.66
C ASP A 91 1.78 -6.93 12.10
N LEU A 92 3.04 -7.31 12.23
CA LEU A 92 3.49 -8.62 11.80
C LEU A 92 3.27 -9.64 12.92
N PRO A 93 2.79 -10.86 12.60
CA PRO A 93 2.52 -11.87 13.62
C PRO A 93 3.81 -12.29 14.32
N SER A 94 3.83 -12.12 15.65
CA SER A 94 4.94 -12.53 16.51
C SER A 94 4.86 -14.01 16.91
N GLY A 95 3.64 -14.57 17.02
CA GLY A 95 3.36 -15.96 17.38
C GLY A 95 3.69 -16.94 16.25
N ALA A 96 4.23 -18.12 16.58
CA ALA A 96 4.59 -19.13 15.58
C ALA A 96 3.36 -19.65 14.81
N ASN A 97 2.25 -19.91 15.51
CA ASN A 97 1.01 -20.38 14.88
C ASN A 97 0.39 -19.34 13.95
N GLU A 98 0.38 -18.05 14.37
CA GLU A 98 -0.14 -16.95 13.56
C GLU A 98 0.70 -16.76 12.29
N ARG A 99 2.03 -16.83 12.41
CA ARG A 99 2.92 -16.76 11.25
C ARG A 99 2.70 -17.94 10.32
N GLN A 100 2.59 -19.15 10.83
CA GLN A 100 2.33 -20.32 10.00
C GLN A 100 1.01 -20.18 9.24
N SER A 101 -0.05 -19.71 9.90
CA SER A 101 -1.34 -19.45 9.24
C SER A 101 -1.21 -18.40 8.14
N LEU A 102 -0.48 -17.29 8.38
CA LEU A 102 -0.22 -16.28 7.38
C LEU A 102 0.58 -16.83 6.19
N VAL A 103 1.61 -17.65 6.45
CA VAL A 103 2.40 -18.30 5.39
C VAL A 103 1.53 -19.21 4.53
N GLU A 104 0.68 -20.03 5.13
CA GLU A 104 -0.24 -20.91 4.40
C GLU A 104 -1.23 -20.13 3.53
N LEU A 105 -1.89 -19.10 4.09
CA LEU A 105 -2.83 -18.24 3.35
C LEU A 105 -2.13 -17.49 2.20
N THR A 106 -0.94 -16.96 2.46
CA THR A 106 -0.15 -16.26 1.45
C THR A 106 0.26 -17.20 0.33
N ARG A 107 0.70 -18.43 0.67
CA ARG A 107 1.05 -19.46 -0.31
C ARG A 107 -0.14 -19.85 -1.18
N GLU A 108 -1.31 -20.07 -0.57
CA GLU A 108 -2.53 -20.41 -1.32
C GLU A 108 -2.93 -19.31 -2.31
N ALA A 109 -2.85 -18.04 -1.91
CA ALA A 109 -3.12 -16.91 -2.78
C ALA A 109 -2.08 -16.80 -3.91
N ALA A 110 -0.80 -17.02 -3.59
CA ALA A 110 0.32 -16.89 -4.53
C ALA A 110 0.33 -17.98 -5.63
N LEU A 111 -0.06 -19.21 -5.31
CA LEU A 111 -0.02 -20.36 -6.24
C LEU A 111 -0.84 -20.17 -7.52
N ARG A 112 -1.82 -19.26 -7.51
CA ARG A 112 -2.73 -18.99 -8.64
C ARG A 112 -2.29 -17.79 -9.47
N LEU A 113 -1.21 -17.11 -9.08
CA LEU A 113 -0.81 -15.86 -9.74
C LEU A 113 0.17 -16.15 -10.89
N GLU A 114 -0.10 -15.52 -12.02
CA GLU A 114 0.87 -15.35 -13.09
C GLU A 114 1.72 -14.09 -12.84
N PRO A 115 2.93 -13.98 -13.42
CA PRO A 115 3.74 -12.77 -13.32
C PRO A 115 2.95 -11.51 -13.71
N GLY A 116 3.05 -10.46 -12.90
CA GLY A 116 2.29 -9.21 -13.03
C GLY A 116 0.91 -9.23 -12.34
N GLN A 117 0.40 -10.40 -11.93
CA GLN A 117 -0.89 -10.50 -11.24
C GLN A 117 -0.76 -10.29 -9.73
N ARG A 118 -1.86 -9.84 -9.13
CA ARG A 118 -2.02 -9.70 -7.69
C ARG A 118 -3.30 -10.36 -7.18
N ALA A 119 -3.32 -10.73 -5.90
CA ALA A 119 -4.49 -11.25 -5.21
C ALA A 119 -4.50 -10.78 -3.75
N HIS A 120 -5.66 -10.87 -3.12
CA HIS A 120 -5.79 -10.63 -1.69
C HIS A 120 -5.44 -11.90 -0.90
N VAL A 121 -4.74 -11.71 0.21
CA VAL A 121 -4.52 -12.71 1.26
C VAL A 121 -5.55 -12.42 2.35
N PRO A 122 -6.63 -13.21 2.45
CA PRO A 122 -7.68 -12.98 3.43
C PRO A 122 -7.22 -13.41 4.83
N LEU A 123 -7.07 -12.47 5.74
CA LEU A 123 -6.64 -12.72 7.12
C LEU A 123 -7.85 -12.67 8.05
N PRO A 124 -8.20 -13.77 8.72
CA PRO A 124 -9.20 -13.73 9.79
C PRO A 124 -8.73 -12.84 10.94
N ILE A 125 -9.55 -11.88 11.29
CA ILE A 125 -9.30 -10.96 12.41
C ILE A 125 -10.54 -10.83 13.26
N SER A 126 -10.39 -10.29 14.47
CA SER A 126 -11.48 -9.94 15.36
C SER A 126 -11.58 -8.44 15.52
N ILE A 127 -12.80 -7.92 15.42
CA ILE A 127 -13.19 -6.61 15.91
C ILE A 127 -14.07 -6.78 17.13
N PHE A 128 -14.17 -5.76 17.96
CA PHE A 128 -14.85 -5.89 19.25
C PHE A 128 -15.89 -4.79 19.43
N ILE A 129 -17.07 -5.15 19.91
CA ILE A 129 -18.14 -4.22 20.23
C ILE A 129 -18.54 -4.33 21.71
N LYS A 130 -18.84 -3.19 22.33
CA LYS A 130 -19.22 -3.12 23.73
C LYS A 130 -20.34 -2.11 23.90
N LYS A 131 -21.40 -2.51 24.62
CA LYS A 131 -22.47 -1.62 24.99
C LYS A 131 -22.11 -0.85 26.25
N GLN A 132 -22.10 0.48 26.19
CA GLN A 132 -21.76 1.37 27.29
C GLN A 132 -22.97 1.83 28.07
N GLN A 133 -24.08 2.14 27.37
CA GLN A 133 -25.29 2.65 27.95
C GLN A 133 -26.53 2.14 27.20
N GLU A 134 -27.64 1.99 27.91
CA GLU A 134 -28.96 1.62 27.33
C GLU A 134 -29.58 2.76 26.54
N GLU A 135 -29.32 3.98 26.97
CA GLU A 135 -29.90 5.19 26.40
C GLU A 135 -29.00 5.78 25.30
N GLY A 136 -29.64 6.59 24.45
CA GLY A 136 -28.96 7.28 23.35
C GLY A 136 -28.99 6.49 22.04
N SER A 137 -28.27 7.00 21.09
CA SER A 137 -28.02 6.40 19.78
C SER A 137 -26.66 6.89 19.32
N LEU A 138 -25.61 6.17 19.68
CA LEU A 138 -24.21 6.55 19.34
C LEU A 138 -23.34 5.29 19.24
N MET A 139 -22.49 5.25 18.22
CA MET A 139 -21.39 4.29 18.13
C MET A 139 -20.07 5.06 18.02
N SER A 140 -19.25 4.97 19.06
CA SER A 140 -17.87 5.43 19.05
C SER A 140 -17.02 4.38 18.33
N VAL A 141 -16.31 4.75 17.28
CA VAL A 141 -15.58 3.81 16.42
C VAL A 141 -14.09 4.15 16.44
N SER A 142 -13.27 3.17 16.70
CA SER A 142 -11.81 3.24 16.53
C SER A 142 -11.32 2.30 15.42
N GLY A 143 -10.20 2.65 14.76
CA GLY A 143 -9.60 1.82 13.70
C GLY A 143 -10.21 2.04 12.32
N GLY A 144 -10.16 1.02 11.47
CA GLY A 144 -10.47 1.11 10.05
C GLY A 144 -11.88 1.55 9.71
N LEU A 145 -12.87 1.28 10.57
CA LEU A 145 -14.25 1.69 10.37
C LEU A 145 -14.57 3.12 10.88
N ASN A 146 -13.58 3.86 11.39
CA ASN A 146 -13.81 5.17 11.99
C ASN A 146 -14.51 6.16 11.04
N HIS A 147 -14.22 6.15 9.75
CA HIS A 147 -14.88 7.03 8.77
C HIS A 147 -16.37 6.76 8.60
N TYR A 148 -16.85 5.59 9.02
CA TYR A 148 -18.25 5.16 8.91
C TYR A 148 -19.04 5.31 10.20
N TRP A 149 -18.50 5.98 11.23
CA TRP A 149 -19.15 6.15 12.53
C TRP A 149 -20.58 6.69 12.42
N ALA A 150 -20.82 7.65 11.54
CA ALA A 150 -22.15 8.25 11.35
C ALA A 150 -23.16 7.21 10.85
N ARG A 151 -22.78 6.45 9.80
CA ARG A 151 -23.61 5.38 9.24
C ARG A 151 -23.86 4.26 10.27
N LEU A 152 -22.83 3.85 11.00
CA LEU A 152 -22.94 2.83 12.04
C LEU A 152 -23.86 3.28 13.20
N THR A 153 -23.88 4.57 13.50
CA THR A 153 -24.75 5.16 14.52
C THR A 153 -26.24 5.18 14.14
N GLU A 154 -26.59 5.25 12.87
CA GLU A 154 -27.98 5.43 12.40
C GLU A 154 -28.97 4.36 12.88
N ARG A 155 -28.51 3.13 13.10
CA ARG A 155 -29.37 1.98 13.38
C ARG A 155 -29.23 1.40 14.80
N VAL A 156 -28.36 1.98 15.64
CA VAL A 156 -28.17 1.48 17.01
C VAL A 156 -29.08 2.18 18.00
N LYS A 157 -29.51 1.43 19.03
CA LYS A 157 -30.19 1.95 20.22
C LYS A 157 -29.29 1.70 21.42
N GLY A 158 -28.91 2.77 22.11
CA GLY A 158 -27.90 2.75 23.16
C GLY A 158 -26.59 3.38 22.71
N THR A 159 -25.62 3.40 23.60
CA THR A 159 -24.25 3.89 23.32
C THR A 159 -23.29 2.72 23.28
N TYR A 160 -22.46 2.67 22.23
CA TYR A 160 -21.53 1.58 21.97
C TYR A 160 -20.12 2.09 21.68
N ASP A 161 -19.13 1.27 22.03
CA ASP A 161 -17.76 1.35 21.51
C ASP A 161 -17.53 0.21 20.52
N LEU A 162 -17.01 0.53 19.36
CA LEU A 162 -16.57 -0.42 18.34
C LEU A 162 -15.07 -0.26 18.15
N ASP A 163 -14.32 -1.31 18.47
CA ASP A 163 -12.87 -1.40 18.22
C ASP A 163 -12.63 -2.20 16.95
N SER A 164 -12.25 -1.51 15.91
CA SER A 164 -11.86 -2.06 14.61
C SER A 164 -10.40 -1.78 14.27
N THR A 165 -9.54 -1.65 15.29
CA THR A 165 -8.11 -1.31 15.10
C THR A 165 -7.35 -2.38 14.33
N ARG A 166 -7.79 -3.62 14.34
CA ARG A 166 -7.21 -4.73 13.57
C ARG A 166 -7.71 -4.81 12.13
N LEU A 167 -8.74 -4.06 11.75
CA LEU A 167 -9.23 -3.97 10.38
C LEU A 167 -8.52 -2.81 9.67
N HIS A 168 -7.55 -3.11 8.85
CA HIS A 168 -6.73 -2.11 8.16
C HIS A 168 -7.22 -1.83 6.74
N ARG A 169 -7.85 -2.84 6.12
CA ARG A 169 -8.40 -2.75 4.78
C ARG A 169 -9.89 -3.07 4.77
N LEU A 170 -10.67 -2.12 4.29
CA LEU A 170 -12.10 -2.30 4.11
C LEU A 170 -12.40 -3.19 2.91
N PRO A 171 -13.53 -3.91 2.90
CA PRO A 171 -14.00 -4.61 1.72
C PRO A 171 -14.11 -3.67 0.51
N GLU A 172 -13.62 -4.11 -0.65
CA GLU A 172 -13.64 -3.29 -1.88
C GLU A 172 -15.04 -3.12 -2.47
N SER A 173 -15.95 -4.08 -2.24
CA SER A 173 -17.33 -3.98 -2.72
C SER A 173 -18.24 -3.37 -1.66
N GLU A 174 -19.13 -2.47 -2.09
CA GLU A 174 -20.17 -1.92 -1.22
C GLU A 174 -21.04 -3.02 -0.60
N GLU A 175 -21.32 -4.09 -1.34
CA GLU A 175 -22.10 -5.22 -0.84
C GLU A 175 -21.44 -5.91 0.37
N HIS A 176 -20.14 -6.18 0.32
CA HIS A 176 -19.43 -6.79 1.45
C HIS A 176 -19.28 -5.82 2.63
N LEU A 177 -19.13 -4.53 2.35
CA LEU A 177 -19.12 -3.51 3.40
C LEU A 177 -20.48 -3.41 4.08
N ASP A 178 -21.58 -3.48 3.32
CA ASP A 178 -22.93 -3.50 3.85
C ASP A 178 -23.20 -4.74 4.70
N GLN A 179 -22.73 -5.91 4.28
CA GLN A 179 -22.80 -7.15 5.05
C GLN A 179 -22.06 -7.03 6.39
N LEU A 180 -20.89 -6.40 6.40
CA LEU A 180 -20.15 -6.12 7.64
C LEU A 180 -20.94 -5.20 8.57
N PHE A 181 -21.56 -4.14 8.05
CA PHE A 181 -22.40 -3.24 8.85
C PHE A 181 -23.65 -3.94 9.41
N GLU A 182 -24.33 -4.76 8.61
CA GLU A 182 -25.47 -5.56 9.07
C GLU A 182 -25.05 -6.49 10.22
N LEU A 183 -23.92 -7.16 10.11
CA LEU A 183 -23.38 -7.99 11.17
C LEU A 183 -23.11 -7.19 12.46
N ILE A 184 -22.51 -6.01 12.34
CA ILE A 184 -22.24 -5.14 13.50
C ILE A 184 -23.54 -4.70 14.15
N TRP A 185 -24.56 -4.29 13.39
CA TRP A 185 -25.86 -3.87 13.94
C TRP A 185 -26.62 -5.03 14.59
N GLU A 186 -26.60 -6.20 13.98
CA GLU A 186 -27.22 -7.41 14.55
C GLU A 186 -26.61 -7.75 15.91
N ARG A 187 -25.27 -7.73 15.98
CA ARG A 187 -24.54 -8.00 17.22
C ARG A 187 -24.73 -6.93 18.27
N ALA A 188 -24.76 -5.65 17.88
CA ALA A 188 -25.06 -4.55 18.78
C ALA A 188 -26.47 -4.70 19.40
N ALA A 189 -27.47 -5.05 18.57
CA ALA A 189 -28.84 -5.25 19.03
C ALA A 189 -28.99 -6.42 19.99
N GLY A 190 -28.14 -7.45 19.88
CA GLY A 190 -28.14 -8.62 20.77
C GLY A 190 -27.33 -8.46 22.06
N LEU A 191 -26.71 -7.30 22.31
CA LEU A 191 -25.94 -7.05 23.53
C LEU A 191 -26.86 -6.58 24.68
N ASP A 192 -27.14 -7.51 25.60
CA ASP A 192 -27.99 -7.24 26.78
C ASP A 192 -27.17 -6.83 28.01
N THR A 193 -25.87 -7.03 28.02
CA THR A 193 -24.98 -6.77 29.15
C THR A 193 -24.12 -5.54 28.95
N LEU A 194 -24.24 -4.55 29.81
CA LEU A 194 -23.41 -3.36 29.81
C LEU A 194 -21.94 -3.68 30.15
N GLY A 195 -21.02 -3.07 29.47
CA GLY A 195 -19.58 -3.15 29.75
C GLY A 195 -18.90 -4.43 29.26
N GLN A 196 -19.63 -5.40 28.74
CA GLN A 196 -19.05 -6.61 28.17
C GLN A 196 -18.64 -6.39 26.71
N TRP A 197 -17.43 -6.82 26.36
CA TRP A 197 -16.97 -6.91 24.98
C TRP A 197 -17.51 -8.16 24.30
N LEU A 198 -18.04 -7.98 23.10
CA LEU A 198 -18.39 -9.06 22.19
C LEU A 198 -17.42 -9.05 21.02
N GLU A 199 -16.84 -10.19 20.73
CA GLU A 199 -15.97 -10.42 19.58
C GLU A 199 -16.79 -10.69 18.31
N LEU A 200 -16.38 -10.06 17.20
CA LEU A 200 -16.90 -10.33 15.86
C LEU A 200 -15.73 -10.70 14.96
N GLU A 201 -15.81 -11.89 14.39
CA GLU A 201 -14.87 -12.33 13.38
C GLU A 201 -15.16 -11.64 12.04
N THR A 202 -14.12 -11.15 11.40
CA THR A 202 -14.15 -10.55 10.06
C THR A 202 -12.84 -10.85 9.34
N ILE A 203 -12.67 -10.29 8.16
CA ILE A 203 -11.49 -10.52 7.32
C ILE A 203 -10.81 -9.18 7.05
N ASP A 204 -9.54 -9.09 7.40
CA ASP A 204 -8.63 -8.10 6.83
C ASP A 204 -7.96 -8.69 5.57
N ALA A 205 -7.51 -7.87 4.65
CA ALA A 205 -6.91 -8.35 3.41
C ALA A 205 -5.56 -7.68 3.17
N TRP A 206 -4.52 -8.51 3.05
CA TRP A 206 -3.23 -8.07 2.55
C TRP A 206 -3.13 -8.36 1.05
N THR A 207 -2.18 -7.75 0.35
CA THR A 207 -2.04 -7.99 -1.08
C THR A 207 -0.76 -8.76 -1.36
N ILE A 208 -0.87 -9.92 -2.01
CA ILE A 208 0.26 -10.62 -2.62
C ILE A 208 0.31 -10.33 -4.12
N GLN A 209 1.50 -10.04 -4.62
CA GLN A 209 1.76 -9.83 -6.05
C GLN A 209 2.87 -10.74 -6.52
N ARG A 210 2.69 -11.36 -7.69
CA ARG A 210 3.76 -12.07 -8.38
C ARG A 210 4.48 -11.12 -9.33
N LEU A 211 5.78 -11.01 -9.14
CA LEU A 211 6.68 -10.20 -9.97
C LEU A 211 7.32 -11.04 -11.06
N HIS A 212 7.95 -10.39 -12.04
CA HIS A 212 8.78 -11.08 -13.02
C HIS A 212 10.13 -11.46 -12.41
N GLY A 213 10.65 -12.65 -12.81
CA GLY A 213 11.95 -13.16 -12.38
C GLY A 213 11.94 -14.03 -11.12
N ASP A 214 13.14 -14.30 -10.60
CA ASP A 214 13.38 -15.17 -9.45
C ASP A 214 14.05 -14.33 -8.36
N GLY A 215 13.25 -13.80 -7.43
CA GLY A 215 13.74 -12.88 -6.39
C GLY A 215 13.34 -13.24 -4.96
N GLY A 216 12.61 -14.33 -4.78
CA GLY A 216 12.01 -14.66 -3.48
C GLY A 216 10.92 -13.68 -3.05
N MET A 217 10.60 -13.66 -1.76
CA MET A 217 9.60 -12.78 -1.18
C MET A 217 10.21 -11.43 -0.78
N THR A 218 9.47 -10.35 -1.01
CA THR A 218 9.73 -9.03 -0.43
C THR A 218 8.48 -8.57 0.30
N ILE A 219 8.60 -8.27 1.58
CA ILE A 219 7.51 -7.67 2.35
C ILE A 219 7.65 -6.15 2.24
N VAL A 220 6.60 -5.51 1.75
CA VAL A 220 6.50 -4.04 1.56
C VAL A 220 5.53 -3.49 2.60
N GLY A 221 6.02 -2.64 3.48
CA GLY A 221 5.22 -2.06 4.55
C GLY A 221 6.06 -1.45 5.66
N ARG A 222 5.40 -0.86 6.65
CA ARG A 222 6.00 -0.11 7.76
C ARG A 222 5.44 -0.52 9.10
N PRO A 223 6.21 -0.33 10.19
CA PRO A 223 5.71 -0.53 11.55
C PRO A 223 4.49 0.34 11.86
N PRO A 224 3.54 -0.14 12.67
CA PRO A 224 2.32 0.61 13.01
C PRO A 224 2.58 1.92 13.76
N ASP A 225 3.64 2.01 14.53
CA ASP A 225 3.97 3.19 15.35
C ASP A 225 4.39 4.44 14.55
N GLU A 226 4.65 4.29 13.26
CA GLU A 226 5.06 5.39 12.37
C GLU A 226 3.88 6.22 11.82
N LEU A 227 2.66 5.86 12.19
CA LEU A 227 1.44 6.42 11.61
C LEU A 227 0.98 7.76 12.22
N GLY A 228 1.88 8.64 12.67
CA GLY A 228 1.55 10.01 13.10
C GLY A 228 0.66 10.79 12.11
N ASP A 229 0.61 12.11 12.17
CA ASP A 229 -0.18 12.95 11.22
C ASP A 229 0.37 12.83 9.79
N ILE A 230 -0.04 11.74 9.12
CA ILE A 230 0.50 11.30 7.83
C ILE A 230 0.10 12.27 6.70
N GLY A 231 -1.10 12.85 6.74
CA GLY A 231 -1.59 13.68 5.64
C GLY A 231 -0.73 14.91 5.35
N LEU A 232 -0.36 15.66 6.40
CA LEU A 232 0.53 16.82 6.28
C LEU A 232 1.97 16.39 5.98
N SER A 233 2.41 15.28 6.56
CA SER A 233 3.76 14.73 6.35
C SER A 233 3.95 14.25 4.92
N VAL A 234 2.99 13.52 4.34
CA VAL A 234 3.02 13.06 2.95
C VAL A 234 3.15 14.25 1.99
N ARG A 235 2.31 15.27 2.14
CA ARG A 235 2.32 16.44 1.24
C ARG A 235 3.66 17.19 1.29
N ARG A 236 4.20 17.39 2.49
CA ARG A 236 5.50 18.05 2.70
C ARG A 236 6.64 17.21 2.11
N ASN A 237 6.64 15.91 2.38
CA ASN A 237 7.67 15.00 1.92
C ASN A 237 7.62 14.85 0.39
N PHE A 238 6.44 14.76 -0.20
CA PHE A 238 6.29 14.72 -1.65
C PHE A 238 6.90 15.95 -2.34
N ARG A 239 6.65 17.16 -1.79
CA ARG A 239 7.27 18.38 -2.29
C ARG A 239 8.78 18.34 -2.18
N ARG A 240 9.33 17.86 -1.05
CA ARG A 240 10.77 17.69 -0.86
C ARG A 240 11.34 16.72 -1.88
N LEU A 241 10.71 15.56 -2.07
CA LEU A 241 11.15 14.55 -3.04
C LEU A 241 11.19 15.11 -4.47
N LEU A 242 10.17 15.85 -4.90
CA LEU A 242 10.17 16.50 -6.21
C LEU A 242 11.31 17.53 -6.35
N ALA A 243 11.55 18.33 -5.31
CA ALA A 243 12.62 19.32 -5.31
C ALA A 243 14.01 18.68 -5.38
N ASP A 244 14.20 17.54 -4.73
CA ASP A 244 15.49 16.84 -4.65
C ASP A 244 15.74 15.93 -5.87
N ALA A 245 14.76 15.11 -6.27
CA ALA A 245 14.89 14.17 -7.39
C ALA A 245 14.78 14.86 -8.75
N GLY A 246 13.94 15.88 -8.88
CA GLY A 246 13.70 16.56 -10.15
C GLY A 246 14.97 17.07 -10.85
N PRO A 247 15.86 17.84 -10.19
CA PRO A 247 17.12 18.27 -10.79
C PRO A 247 18.03 17.11 -11.20
N ARG A 248 18.12 16.05 -10.39
CA ARG A 248 18.94 14.86 -10.71
C ARG A 248 18.42 14.14 -11.95
N LEU A 249 17.11 13.87 -12.00
CA LEU A 249 16.47 13.23 -13.15
C LEU A 249 16.61 14.08 -14.41
N ARG A 250 16.44 15.41 -14.33
CA ARG A 250 16.64 16.31 -15.48
C ARG A 250 18.05 16.27 -16.03
N SER A 251 19.06 16.07 -15.18
CA SER A 251 20.46 15.98 -15.61
C SER A 251 20.81 14.64 -16.29
N ARG A 252 19.98 13.60 -16.12
CA ARG A 252 20.21 12.28 -16.73
C ARG A 252 20.00 12.36 -18.25
N LYS A 253 20.90 11.71 -18.99
CA LYS A 253 20.78 11.55 -20.46
C LYS A 253 19.79 10.42 -20.77
N ALA A 254 18.51 10.73 -20.70
CA ALA A 254 17.41 9.82 -20.98
C ALA A 254 16.31 10.55 -21.73
N ASP A 255 15.58 9.80 -22.56
CA ASP A 255 14.44 10.31 -23.34
C ASP A 255 13.20 10.46 -22.48
N ILE A 256 13.11 9.65 -21.41
CA ILE A 256 11.99 9.58 -20.48
C ILE A 256 12.53 9.64 -19.06
N LYS A 257 11.84 10.37 -18.20
CA LYS A 257 12.22 10.59 -16.81
C LYS A 257 11.05 10.35 -15.88
N ALA A 258 11.19 9.38 -14.99
CA ALA A 258 10.16 8.96 -14.06
C ALA A 258 10.62 9.07 -12.60
N LEU A 259 9.78 9.64 -11.76
CA LEU A 259 9.88 9.57 -10.31
C LEU A 259 8.80 8.62 -9.80
N VAL A 260 9.21 7.58 -9.10
CA VAL A 260 8.30 6.66 -8.41
C VAL A 260 8.40 6.90 -6.91
N VAL A 261 7.28 7.08 -6.26
CA VAL A 261 7.20 7.24 -4.83
C VAL A 261 6.53 6.03 -4.23
N LEU A 262 7.23 5.33 -3.35
CA LEU A 262 6.67 4.22 -2.58
C LEU A 262 5.81 4.81 -1.48
N GLY A 263 4.52 4.50 -1.51
CA GLY A 263 3.52 4.95 -0.55
C GLY A 263 2.95 3.81 0.28
N ASP A 264 2.21 4.19 1.32
CA ASP A 264 1.42 3.28 2.11
C ASP A 264 0.00 3.24 1.54
N TYR A 265 -0.54 2.03 1.40
CA TYR A 265 -1.89 1.78 0.92
C TYR A 265 -2.98 2.50 1.77
N GLY A 266 -4.11 2.80 1.16
CA GLY A 266 -5.32 3.31 1.80
C GLY A 266 -5.30 4.81 2.07
N ARG A 267 -4.36 5.31 2.85
CA ARG A 267 -4.29 6.75 3.17
C ARG A 267 -3.79 7.62 2.03
N MET A 268 -3.05 7.04 1.08
CA MET A 268 -2.58 7.78 -0.08
C MET A 268 -3.55 7.74 -1.26
N GLU A 269 -4.47 6.79 -1.29
CA GLU A 269 -5.50 6.72 -2.33
C GLU A 269 -6.67 7.70 -2.08
N GLU A 270 -7.14 7.83 -0.84
CA GLU A 270 -8.37 8.59 -0.54
C GLU A 270 -8.21 10.11 -0.63
N GLU A 271 -7.12 10.67 -0.17
CA GLU A 271 -6.95 12.13 -0.18
C GLU A 271 -5.57 12.59 -0.67
N GLY A 272 -4.57 11.73 -0.54
CA GLY A 272 -3.20 12.17 -0.49
C GLY A 272 -2.59 12.45 -1.84
N ALA A 273 -2.59 11.49 -2.73
CA ALA A 273 -1.70 11.56 -3.89
C ALA A 273 -2.20 12.54 -4.96
N THR A 274 -3.48 12.53 -5.31
CA THR A 274 -4.07 13.48 -6.26
C THR A 274 -4.19 14.89 -5.69
N THR A 275 -4.48 15.02 -4.40
CA THR A 275 -4.47 16.30 -3.69
C THR A 275 -3.06 16.79 -3.36
N ALA A 276 -2.10 15.88 -3.17
CA ALA A 276 -0.71 16.24 -2.93
C ALA A 276 -0.10 17.05 -4.07
N MET A 277 -0.47 16.72 -5.31
CA MET A 277 0.00 17.45 -6.50
C MET A 277 -0.77 18.74 -6.76
N ARG A 278 -1.97 18.92 -6.19
CA ARG A 278 -2.74 20.16 -6.35
C ARG A 278 -2.08 21.32 -5.61
N GLY A 279 -1.85 22.42 -6.35
CA GLY A 279 -1.23 23.62 -5.80
C GLY A 279 0.28 23.53 -5.62
N TYR A 280 0.95 22.53 -6.17
CA TYR A 280 2.40 22.55 -6.31
C TYR A 280 2.81 23.45 -7.47
N ASP A 281 3.97 24.09 -7.32
CA ASP A 281 4.59 24.82 -8.40
C ASP A 281 4.93 23.85 -9.55
N PRO A 282 4.39 24.07 -10.77
CA PRO A 282 4.68 23.22 -11.92
C PRO A 282 6.18 23.09 -12.23
N SER A 283 7.01 24.04 -11.81
CA SER A 283 8.46 23.98 -11.99
C SER A 283 9.11 22.81 -11.24
N LEU A 284 8.50 22.32 -10.17
CA LEU A 284 9.03 21.19 -9.39
C LEU A 284 9.07 19.88 -10.18
N TYR A 285 8.08 19.67 -11.06
CA TYR A 285 7.98 18.45 -11.88
C TYR A 285 8.20 18.73 -13.38
N ALA A 286 8.52 19.98 -13.76
CA ALA A 286 8.88 20.31 -15.13
C ALA A 286 10.06 19.47 -15.62
N GLY A 287 9.92 18.84 -16.78
CA GLY A 287 10.93 17.96 -17.37
C GLY A 287 10.97 16.54 -16.76
N LEU A 288 10.00 16.16 -15.97
CA LEU A 288 9.64 14.77 -15.70
C LEU A 288 8.50 14.36 -16.62
N ASP A 289 8.51 13.12 -17.09
CA ASP A 289 7.45 12.56 -17.93
C ASP A 289 6.42 11.82 -17.08
N PHE A 290 6.86 11.22 -15.98
CA PHE A 290 6.00 10.52 -15.05
C PHE A 290 6.38 10.86 -13.59
N VAL A 291 5.36 11.11 -12.78
CA VAL A 291 5.43 11.05 -11.32
C VAL A 291 4.37 10.06 -10.87
N CYS A 292 4.79 8.94 -10.32
CA CYS A 292 3.93 7.82 -9.98
C CYS A 292 3.98 7.52 -8.48
N LEU A 293 2.87 7.04 -7.95
CA LEU A 293 2.78 6.39 -6.67
C LEU A 293 2.77 4.87 -6.88
N ALA A 294 3.65 4.16 -6.18
CA ALA A 294 3.59 2.70 -6.07
C ALA A 294 3.02 2.34 -4.69
N ALA A 295 1.86 1.70 -4.68
CA ALA A 295 1.22 1.26 -3.45
C ALA A 295 0.35 0.03 -3.75
N ASP A 296 0.29 -0.91 -2.82
CA ASP A 296 -0.58 -2.09 -2.88
C ASP A 296 -0.48 -2.90 -4.19
N GLY A 297 0.72 -3.01 -4.72
CA GLY A 297 0.97 -3.73 -5.98
C GLY A 297 0.50 -3.00 -7.24
N LEU A 298 0.23 -1.70 -7.16
CA LEU A 298 -0.21 -0.89 -8.30
C LEU A 298 0.67 0.34 -8.50
N ILE A 299 0.73 0.79 -9.75
CA ILE A 299 1.22 2.11 -10.11
C ILE A 299 0.03 3.04 -10.36
N LYS A 300 0.01 4.17 -9.65
CA LYS A 300 -0.94 5.25 -9.86
C LYS A 300 -0.19 6.47 -10.38
N PRO A 301 -0.39 6.88 -11.65
CA PRO A 301 0.21 8.10 -12.16
C PRO A 301 -0.43 9.30 -11.47
N LEU A 302 0.41 10.14 -10.84
CA LEU A 302 0.03 11.42 -10.25
C LEU A 302 0.20 12.55 -11.24
N MET A 303 1.19 12.42 -12.11
CA MET A 303 1.46 13.26 -13.26
C MET A 303 1.98 12.37 -14.37
N GLU A 304 1.42 12.58 -15.53
CA GLU A 304 1.85 11.95 -16.78
C GLU A 304 1.98 13.06 -17.85
N ALA A 305 3.07 13.01 -18.60
CA ALA A 305 3.23 13.91 -19.76
C ALA A 305 2.09 13.66 -20.75
N GLN A 306 1.61 14.73 -21.39
CA GLN A 306 0.59 14.59 -22.42
C GLN A 306 1.01 13.53 -23.44
N ALA A 307 0.08 12.67 -23.86
CA ALA A 307 0.38 11.53 -24.74
C ALA A 307 1.17 11.94 -25.99
N GLY A 308 0.88 13.12 -26.59
CA GLY A 308 1.64 13.67 -27.70
C GLY A 308 3.03 14.24 -27.37
N ALA A 309 3.39 14.35 -26.10
CA ALA A 309 4.70 14.83 -25.65
C ALA A 309 5.70 13.68 -25.42
N LEU A 310 5.21 12.47 -25.21
CA LEU A 310 6.06 11.28 -25.04
C LEU A 310 6.83 10.97 -26.33
N PRO A 311 8.08 10.53 -26.22
CA PRO A 311 8.97 10.36 -27.38
C PRO A 311 8.40 9.37 -28.41
N TRP A 312 7.72 8.33 -28.01
CA TRP A 312 7.10 7.34 -28.91
C TRP A 312 5.84 7.84 -29.63
N ALA A 313 5.22 8.93 -29.18
CA ALA A 313 4.09 9.52 -29.90
C ALA A 313 4.53 10.43 -31.05
N ARG A 314 5.84 10.75 -31.10
CA ARG A 314 6.45 11.60 -32.14
C ARG A 314 7.20 10.79 -33.20
N ALA A 315 7.37 9.50 -32.96
CA ALA A 315 8.02 8.56 -33.88
C ALA A 315 6.99 7.86 -34.76
#